data_cd688d9551564fb06b6d82e138272480
#
_entry.id   cd688d9551564fb06b6d82e138272480
#
_cell.length_a   1.000
_cell.length_b   1.000
_cell.length_c   1.000
_cell.angle_alpha   90.00
_cell.angle_beta   90.00
_cell.angle_gamma   90.00
#
_symmetry.space_group_name_H-M   'P 1'
#
loop_
_entity.id
_entity.type
_entity.pdbx_description
1 polymer ?
#
loop_
_entity_poly.entity_id
_entity_poly.type
_entity_poly.pdbx_seq_one_letter_code
_entity_poly.pdbx_strand_id
1 'polypeptide(L)'
;MKRLCKLLLGFVLALVVIQIPLTVSHNVYALDDETTDVVSPKSGLVYEDGKYVYYSDGEVDQDFKGLATYEDEEYYVANGTVDTSITDVVYIDGTWYYIDQGRVNKDVVDVIYHCGGWYYVEDGQINWDYTGVVKHSGGYYYVENGQINWKFTGMCEGAEGTYYIKNGQLDYKNTGLVLSNGKWYLLKNGIVNVEYTGLSQYNGKWFYVNEGVLDWSYTGLTKYYSTWYMVVNGQLDWNYNDVTYYYGTWYYVKNGKLNWNYTGLAYHAGGWY
;
A
#
# COMPACT_ATOMS: atom_id res chain seq x y z
N MET A 1 21.06 -20.90 -14.00
CA MET A 1 20.52 -19.85 -13.14
C MET A 1 19.11 -20.08 -12.55
N LYS A 2 18.41 -21.21 -12.86
CA LYS A 2 17.05 -21.50 -12.32
C LYS A 2 17.01 -22.34 -11.02
N ARG A 3 18.14 -22.65 -10.38
CA ARG A 3 18.20 -23.58 -9.23
C ARG A 3 18.42 -22.95 -7.85
N LEU A 4 18.74 -21.64 -7.72
CA LEU A 4 18.98 -21.00 -6.42
C LEU A 4 17.75 -20.32 -5.78
N CYS A 5 16.71 -20.04 -6.54
CA CYS A 5 15.51 -19.37 -6.01
C CYS A 5 14.52 -20.27 -5.23
N LYS A 6 14.78 -21.55 -5.06
CA LYS A 6 13.81 -22.49 -4.46
C LYS A 6 13.99 -22.77 -2.96
N LEU A 7 14.91 -22.10 -2.25
CA LEU A 7 15.28 -22.48 -0.88
C LEU A 7 15.09 -21.34 0.15
N LEU A 8 13.97 -20.61 0.13
CA LEU A 8 13.67 -19.63 1.18
C LEU A 8 12.18 -19.59 1.48
N LEU A 9 11.66 -20.67 2.04
CA LEU A 9 10.47 -20.66 2.88
C LEU A 9 10.80 -21.43 4.18
N GLY A 10 10.97 -20.69 5.27
CA GLY A 10 10.97 -21.24 6.61
C GLY A 10 12.32 -21.25 7.31
N PHE A 11 12.56 -20.24 8.17
CA PHE A 11 13.06 -20.42 9.54
C PHE A 11 13.34 -19.04 10.17
N VAL A 12 12.43 -18.60 11.02
CA VAL A 12 12.71 -17.50 11.97
C VAL A 12 13.43 -18.14 13.15
N LEU A 13 14.72 -17.85 13.32
CA LEU A 13 15.48 -18.15 14.54
C LEU A 13 15.98 -16.81 15.10
N ALA A 14 15.47 -16.45 16.27
CA ALA A 14 15.94 -15.30 17.03
C ALA A 14 17.37 -15.54 17.51
N LEU A 15 18.33 -14.72 17.09
CA LEU A 15 19.68 -14.69 17.61
C LEU A 15 19.89 -13.41 18.43
N VAL A 16 20.17 -13.60 19.70
CA VAL A 16 20.54 -12.56 20.67
C VAL A 16 21.94 -12.05 20.33
N VAL A 17 22.07 -10.78 19.97
CA VAL A 17 23.36 -10.12 19.76
C VAL A 17 23.87 -9.59 21.07
N ILE A 18 25.00 -10.15 21.58
CA ILE A 18 25.74 -9.64 22.72
C ILE A 18 26.75 -8.60 22.20
N GLN A 19 26.51 -7.34 22.52
CA GLN A 19 27.48 -6.27 22.27
C GLN A 19 28.59 -6.30 23.33
N ILE A 20 29.83 -6.44 22.88
CA ILE A 20 31.02 -6.30 23.72
C ILE A 20 31.65 -4.92 23.44
N PRO A 21 31.79 -4.01 24.38
CA PRO A 21 32.48 -2.75 24.15
C PRO A 21 33.99 -2.95 24.09
N LEU A 22 34.62 -2.61 22.95
CA LEU A 22 36.08 -2.50 22.90
C LEU A 22 36.51 -1.16 23.52
N THR A 23 37.11 -1.22 24.68
CA THR A 23 37.87 -0.08 25.26
C THR A 23 39.32 -0.15 24.77
N VAL A 24 39.68 0.81 23.90
CA VAL A 24 41.07 1.01 23.49
C VAL A 24 41.73 1.94 24.51
N SER A 25 42.70 1.43 25.26
CA SER A 25 43.55 2.23 26.15
C SER A 25 44.70 2.82 25.34
N HIS A 26 44.81 4.15 25.33
CA HIS A 26 45.97 4.86 24.77
C HIS A 26 47.09 4.88 25.79
N ASN A 27 48.23 4.28 25.47
CA ASN A 27 49.50 4.57 26.13
C ASN A 27 50.27 5.56 25.26
N VAL A 28 50.43 6.78 25.77
CA VAL A 28 51.25 7.82 25.18
C VAL A 28 52.70 7.59 25.67
N TYR A 29 53.60 7.25 24.75
CA TYR A 29 55.05 7.44 24.95
C TYR A 29 55.52 8.51 23.97
N ALA A 30 55.99 9.63 24.50
CA ALA A 30 56.69 10.65 23.73
C ALA A 30 58.15 10.21 23.53
N LEU A 31 58.59 10.14 22.30
CA LEU A 31 60.01 10.19 21.94
C LEU A 31 60.18 10.67 20.48
N ASP A 32 60.85 11.79 20.37
CA ASP A 32 61.67 12.31 19.30
C ASP A 32 61.23 12.26 17.81
N ASP A 33 61.09 13.43 17.34
CA ASP A 33 61.20 14.11 16.04
C ASP A 33 61.95 13.34 14.97
N GLU A 34 61.24 12.48 14.23
CA GLU A 34 61.37 12.25 12.79
C GLU A 34 59.92 12.05 12.29
N THR A 35 59.36 13.08 11.64
CA THR A 35 58.05 13.01 10.98
C THR A 35 58.17 12.08 9.78
N THR A 36 58.14 10.79 10.01
CA THR A 36 57.59 9.86 9.04
C THR A 36 56.07 9.95 9.18
N ASP A 37 55.41 10.60 8.22
CA ASP A 37 53.98 10.46 8.05
C ASP A 37 53.69 8.97 7.98
N VAL A 38 53.29 8.38 9.09
CA VAL A 38 52.77 7.03 9.11
C VAL A 38 51.39 7.11 8.46
N VAL A 39 51.36 7.02 7.14
CA VAL A 39 50.12 6.89 6.39
C VAL A 39 49.47 5.62 6.87
N SER A 40 48.38 5.77 7.60
CA SER A 40 47.58 4.63 8.00
C SER A 40 47.19 3.81 6.77
N PRO A 41 47.32 2.48 6.81
CA PRO A 41 46.98 1.66 5.66
C PRO A 41 45.52 1.91 5.26
N LYS A 42 45.24 1.96 3.94
CA LYS A 42 43.86 2.09 3.42
C LYS A 42 43.01 0.95 3.98
N SER A 43 41.83 1.27 4.44
CA SER A 43 40.85 0.28 4.93
C SER A 43 39.42 0.73 4.62
N GLY A 44 38.56 -0.24 4.26
CA GLY A 44 37.19 0.03 3.85
C GLY A 44 37.08 0.47 2.38
N LEU A 45 35.95 1.08 2.02
CA LEU A 45 35.66 1.52 0.67
C LEU A 45 36.34 2.87 0.40
N VAL A 46 37.11 2.94 -0.68
CA VAL A 46 37.84 4.14 -1.12
C VAL A 46 37.49 4.44 -2.57
N TYR A 47 37.24 5.71 -2.88
CA TYR A 47 37.03 6.15 -4.27
C TYR A 47 38.36 6.63 -4.87
N GLU A 48 38.83 5.95 -5.89
CA GLU A 48 40.08 6.30 -6.59
C GLU A 48 40.02 5.89 -8.07
N ASP A 49 40.66 6.65 -8.92
CA ASP A 49 40.73 6.43 -10.37
C ASP A 49 39.35 6.17 -11.02
N GLY A 50 38.30 6.85 -10.50
CA GLY A 50 36.96 6.72 -11.02
C GLY A 50 36.20 5.45 -10.60
N LYS A 51 36.73 4.73 -9.59
CA LYS A 51 36.11 3.47 -9.07
C LYS A 51 36.10 3.46 -7.56
N TYR A 52 35.16 2.71 -7.00
CA TYR A 52 35.13 2.36 -5.59
C TYR A 52 35.86 1.04 -5.38
N VAL A 53 36.90 1.02 -4.56
CA VAL A 53 37.75 -0.13 -4.28
C VAL A 53 37.75 -0.41 -2.78
N TYR A 54 37.58 -1.65 -2.41
CA TYR A 54 37.56 -2.07 -0.99
C TYR A 54 38.93 -2.59 -0.55
N TYR A 55 39.44 -2.01 0.53
CA TYR A 55 40.73 -2.31 1.11
C TYR A 55 40.61 -2.97 2.47
N SER A 56 41.49 -3.94 2.73
CA SER A 56 41.74 -4.52 4.05
C SER A 56 43.23 -4.47 4.32
N ASP A 57 43.67 -3.86 5.41
CA ASP A 57 45.09 -3.71 5.80
C ASP A 57 46.05 -3.15 4.72
N GLY A 58 45.52 -2.24 3.90
CA GLY A 58 46.28 -1.56 2.85
C GLY A 58 46.31 -2.27 1.50
N GLU A 59 45.77 -3.45 1.38
CA GLU A 59 45.66 -4.21 0.14
C GLU A 59 44.18 -4.32 -0.31
N VAL A 60 43.97 -4.44 -1.64
CA VAL A 60 42.62 -4.66 -2.20
C VAL A 60 42.13 -6.04 -1.77
N ASP A 61 41.01 -6.09 -1.06
CA ASP A 61 40.41 -7.33 -0.64
C ASP A 61 39.48 -7.90 -1.73
N GLN A 62 40.04 -8.77 -2.55
CA GLN A 62 39.33 -9.42 -3.67
C GLN A 62 38.29 -10.44 -3.21
N ASP A 63 38.35 -10.89 -1.97
CA ASP A 63 37.42 -11.88 -1.42
C ASP A 63 36.22 -11.22 -0.74
N PHE A 64 36.28 -9.92 -0.48
CA PHE A 64 35.20 -9.19 0.14
C PHE A 64 33.96 -9.18 -0.76
N LYS A 65 32.84 -9.59 -0.18
CA LYS A 65 31.52 -9.56 -0.81
C LYS A 65 30.47 -9.15 0.22
N GLY A 66 29.87 -7.95 0.06
CA GLY A 66 28.92 -7.43 1.00
C GLY A 66 28.65 -5.95 0.81
N LEU A 67 28.07 -5.31 1.85
CA LEU A 67 27.93 -3.85 1.87
C LEU A 67 29.15 -3.19 2.48
N ALA A 68 29.55 -2.08 1.88
CA ALA A 68 30.58 -1.18 2.42
C ALA A 68 30.11 0.26 2.30
N THR A 69 30.47 1.09 3.29
CA THR A 69 30.05 2.49 3.37
C THR A 69 31.14 3.43 2.82
N TYR A 70 30.73 4.41 2.06
CA TYR A 70 31.55 5.55 1.63
C TYR A 70 30.69 6.82 1.68
N GLU A 71 31.14 7.84 2.45
CA GLU A 71 30.44 9.14 2.61
C GLU A 71 28.94 8.99 2.94
N ASP A 72 28.63 8.16 3.98
CA ASP A 72 27.27 7.87 4.46
C ASP A 72 26.36 7.08 3.48
N GLU A 73 26.88 6.67 2.31
CA GLU A 73 26.17 5.83 1.36
C GLU A 73 26.66 4.38 1.42
N GLU A 74 25.78 3.43 1.21
CA GLU A 74 26.08 2.00 1.22
C GLU A 74 26.19 1.45 -0.19
N TYR A 75 27.25 0.72 -0.48
CA TYR A 75 27.54 0.14 -1.79
C TYR A 75 27.73 -1.37 -1.69
N TYR A 76 27.23 -2.07 -2.70
CA TYR A 76 27.47 -3.50 -2.86
C TYR A 76 28.83 -3.74 -3.53
N VAL A 77 29.69 -4.37 -2.79
CA VAL A 77 31.04 -4.74 -3.24
C VAL A 77 31.09 -6.22 -3.57
N ALA A 78 31.70 -6.56 -4.67
CA ALA A 78 32.03 -7.92 -5.05
C ALA A 78 33.40 -7.95 -5.75
N ASN A 79 34.23 -8.91 -5.41
CA ASN A 79 35.60 -9.01 -5.94
C ASN A 79 36.43 -7.74 -5.72
N GLY A 80 36.34 -7.15 -4.54
CA GLY A 80 37.10 -5.96 -4.14
C GLY A 80 36.68 -4.63 -4.76
N THR A 81 35.59 -4.59 -5.55
CA THR A 81 35.09 -3.35 -6.17
C THR A 81 33.57 -3.27 -6.11
N VAL A 82 33.00 -2.04 -6.16
CA VAL A 82 31.57 -1.87 -6.31
C VAL A 82 31.12 -2.42 -7.65
N ASP A 83 30.12 -3.30 -7.62
CA ASP A 83 29.54 -3.86 -8.84
C ASP A 83 28.40 -2.99 -9.36
N THR A 84 28.73 -2.02 -10.19
CA THR A 84 27.77 -1.08 -10.81
C THR A 84 26.84 -1.71 -11.85
N SER A 85 27.06 -2.97 -12.21
CA SER A 85 26.16 -3.70 -13.13
C SER A 85 24.88 -4.23 -12.45
N ILE A 86 24.86 -4.21 -11.12
CA ILE A 86 23.71 -4.71 -10.35
C ILE A 86 22.65 -3.61 -10.20
N THR A 87 21.46 -3.91 -10.69
CA THR A 87 20.20 -3.21 -10.38
C THR A 87 19.16 -4.28 -10.11
N ASP A 88 19.05 -4.70 -8.85
CA ASP A 88 18.16 -5.80 -8.40
C ASP A 88 18.14 -5.84 -6.86
N VAL A 89 17.33 -6.73 -6.27
CA VAL A 89 17.43 -7.06 -4.85
C VAL A 89 18.50 -8.13 -4.59
N VAL A 90 19.34 -7.90 -3.60
CA VAL A 90 20.45 -8.77 -3.22
C VAL A 90 20.35 -9.17 -1.77
N TYR A 91 20.51 -10.44 -1.47
CA TYR A 91 20.54 -10.95 -0.09
C TYR A 91 21.93 -10.85 0.52
N ILE A 92 22.06 -10.10 1.60
CA ILE A 92 23.33 -9.84 2.30
C ILE A 92 23.06 -9.94 3.81
N ASP A 93 23.80 -10.78 4.50
CA ASP A 93 23.79 -10.92 5.96
C ASP A 93 22.39 -11.00 6.60
N GLY A 94 21.50 -11.74 5.98
CA GLY A 94 20.15 -11.97 6.51
C GLY A 94 19.08 -10.99 6.01
N THR A 95 19.46 -9.97 5.22
CA THR A 95 18.56 -8.91 4.75
C THR A 95 18.56 -8.82 3.22
N TRP A 96 17.42 -8.48 2.63
CA TRP A 96 17.29 -8.20 1.20
C TRP A 96 17.38 -6.70 0.96
N TYR A 97 18.44 -6.27 0.25
CA TYR A 97 18.67 -4.88 -0.13
C TYR A 97 18.34 -4.64 -1.59
N TYR A 98 17.74 -3.50 -1.88
CA TYR A 98 17.60 -3.02 -3.26
C TYR A 98 18.84 -2.24 -3.65
N ILE A 99 19.58 -2.81 -4.58
CA ILE A 99 20.79 -2.21 -5.15
C ILE A 99 20.44 -1.61 -6.51
N ASP A 100 20.85 -0.38 -6.73
CA ASP A 100 20.70 0.31 -8.00
C ASP A 100 22.08 0.81 -8.46
N GLN A 101 22.58 0.26 -9.56
CA GLN A 101 23.92 0.52 -10.07
C GLN A 101 25.01 0.41 -8.98
N GLY A 102 24.93 -0.62 -8.18
CA GLY A 102 25.89 -0.93 -7.12
C GLY A 102 25.67 -0.19 -5.80
N ARG A 103 24.74 0.75 -5.68
CA ARG A 103 24.41 1.49 -4.45
C ARG A 103 23.09 1.00 -3.86
N VAL A 104 23.00 0.95 -2.53
CA VAL A 104 21.71 0.76 -1.84
C VAL A 104 20.85 2.00 -2.10
N ASN A 105 19.72 1.82 -2.79
CA ASN A 105 18.85 2.95 -3.14
C ASN A 105 17.73 3.08 -2.11
N LYS A 106 17.89 4.04 -1.17
CA LYS A 106 16.93 4.32 -0.10
C LYS A 106 15.77 5.23 -0.54
N ASP A 107 15.86 5.84 -1.72
CA ASP A 107 14.84 6.78 -2.22
C ASP A 107 13.67 6.06 -2.89
N VAL A 108 13.82 4.77 -3.21
CA VAL A 108 12.78 4.00 -3.89
C VAL A 108 11.78 3.45 -2.89
N VAL A 109 10.49 3.82 -3.11
CA VAL A 109 9.32 3.26 -2.43
C VAL A 109 8.41 2.69 -3.51
N ASP A 110 8.58 1.41 -3.85
CA ASP A 110 7.86 0.76 -4.96
C ASP A 110 7.93 -0.77 -4.84
N VAL A 111 7.34 -1.48 -5.79
CA VAL A 111 7.52 -2.91 -5.95
C VAL A 111 8.54 -3.22 -7.03
N ILE A 112 9.48 -4.10 -6.71
CA ILE A 112 10.58 -4.53 -7.59
C ILE A 112 10.38 -6.00 -7.94
N TYR A 113 10.56 -6.33 -9.23
CA TYR A 113 10.49 -7.71 -9.70
C TYR A 113 11.81 -8.44 -9.45
N HIS A 114 11.76 -9.54 -8.73
CA HIS A 114 12.91 -10.41 -8.50
C HIS A 114 12.50 -11.88 -8.50
N CYS A 115 13.24 -12.74 -9.21
CA CYS A 115 13.07 -14.20 -9.18
C CYS A 115 11.62 -14.72 -9.30
N GLY A 116 10.77 -14.07 -10.08
CA GLY A 116 9.38 -14.49 -10.30
C GLY A 116 8.36 -13.91 -9.32
N GLY A 117 8.78 -13.04 -8.39
CA GLY A 117 7.92 -12.29 -7.45
C GLY A 117 8.08 -10.79 -7.59
N TRP A 118 7.10 -10.05 -7.07
CA TRP A 118 7.16 -8.61 -6.92
C TRP A 118 7.21 -8.29 -5.42
N TYR A 119 8.22 -7.55 -4.99
CA TYR A 119 8.50 -7.28 -3.59
C TYR A 119 8.49 -5.79 -3.32
N TYR A 120 7.86 -5.40 -2.23
CA TYR A 120 7.79 -4.00 -1.80
C TYR A 120 9.11 -3.59 -1.15
N VAL A 121 9.70 -2.55 -1.71
CA VAL A 121 10.96 -1.96 -1.26
C VAL A 121 10.69 -0.60 -0.66
N GLU A 122 11.30 -0.34 0.46
CA GLU A 122 11.30 0.92 1.19
C GLU A 122 12.60 1.01 1.98
N ASP A 123 13.19 2.22 2.10
CA ASP A 123 14.46 2.42 2.80
C ASP A 123 15.62 1.52 2.31
N GLY A 124 15.64 1.22 1.01
CA GLY A 124 16.66 0.40 0.38
C GLY A 124 16.57 -1.10 0.68
N GLN A 125 15.50 -1.57 1.30
CA GLN A 125 15.29 -2.96 1.69
C GLN A 125 13.91 -3.47 1.31
N ILE A 126 13.73 -4.81 1.23
CA ILE A 126 12.38 -5.37 1.18
C ILE A 126 11.74 -5.20 2.54
N ASN A 127 10.62 -4.47 2.58
CA ASN A 127 9.82 -4.32 3.80
C ASN A 127 8.78 -5.45 3.88
N TRP A 128 9.11 -6.50 4.64
CA TRP A 128 8.25 -7.66 4.84
C TRP A 128 7.03 -7.40 5.72
N ASP A 129 7.03 -6.31 6.48
CA ASP A 129 5.91 -5.95 7.36
C ASP A 129 4.83 -5.14 6.61
N TYR A 130 5.13 -4.67 5.40
CA TYR A 130 4.19 -3.88 4.62
C TYR A 130 3.02 -4.74 4.11
N THR A 131 1.80 -4.29 4.41
CA THR A 131 0.56 -4.82 3.83
C THR A 131 -0.34 -3.66 3.46
N GLY A 132 -0.74 -3.58 2.19
CA GLY A 132 -1.53 -2.45 1.69
C GLY A 132 -1.57 -2.37 0.16
N VAL A 133 -2.00 -1.22 -0.36
CA VAL A 133 -2.05 -0.97 -1.79
C VAL A 133 -0.89 -0.06 -2.20
N VAL A 134 -0.12 -0.49 -3.19
CA VAL A 134 0.98 0.28 -3.79
C VAL A 134 0.65 0.65 -5.23
N LYS A 135 1.08 1.84 -5.64
CA LYS A 135 0.99 2.30 -7.03
C LYS A 135 2.31 2.00 -7.74
N HIS A 136 2.25 1.19 -8.80
CA HIS A 136 3.40 0.86 -9.63
C HIS A 136 3.05 0.97 -11.11
N SER A 137 3.88 1.66 -11.91
CA SER A 137 3.73 1.77 -13.38
C SER A 137 2.30 2.14 -13.83
N GLY A 138 1.62 3.02 -13.05
CA GLY A 138 0.25 3.48 -13.33
C GLY A 138 -0.87 2.53 -12.91
N GLY A 139 -0.57 1.36 -12.35
CA GLY A 139 -1.50 0.43 -11.73
C GLY A 139 -1.47 0.49 -10.20
N TYR A 140 -2.48 -0.09 -9.55
CA TYR A 140 -2.50 -0.29 -8.10
C TYR A 140 -2.53 -1.78 -7.79
N TYR A 141 -1.68 -2.22 -6.88
CA TYR A 141 -1.47 -3.62 -6.55
C TYR A 141 -1.56 -3.84 -5.04
N TYR A 142 -2.13 -4.96 -4.64
CA TYR A 142 -2.20 -5.34 -3.23
C TYR A 142 -0.96 -6.12 -2.84
N VAL A 143 -0.25 -5.57 -1.89
CA VAL A 143 0.91 -6.18 -1.23
C VAL A 143 0.48 -6.78 0.09
N GLU A 144 0.93 -7.96 0.41
CA GLU A 144 0.74 -8.64 1.68
C GLU A 144 2.06 -9.23 2.14
N ASN A 145 2.50 -8.85 3.35
CA ASN A 145 3.79 -9.27 3.89
C ASN A 145 4.94 -9.01 2.89
N GLY A 146 5.03 -7.79 2.38
CA GLY A 146 6.11 -7.35 1.49
C GLY A 146 6.07 -7.89 0.06
N GLN A 147 5.06 -8.68 -0.33
CA GLN A 147 4.96 -9.26 -1.68
C GLN A 147 3.59 -9.02 -2.30
N ILE A 148 3.51 -8.80 -3.63
CA ILE A 148 2.20 -8.72 -4.31
C ILE A 148 1.47 -10.05 -4.16
N ASN A 149 0.27 -9.99 -3.56
CA ASN A 149 -0.61 -11.15 -3.43
C ASN A 149 -1.61 -11.21 -4.59
N TRP A 150 -1.26 -11.93 -5.65
CA TRP A 150 -2.11 -12.14 -6.84
C TRP A 150 -3.39 -12.94 -6.58
N LYS A 151 -3.56 -13.51 -5.38
CA LYS A 151 -4.77 -14.27 -5.01
C LYS A 151 -5.79 -13.40 -4.29
N PHE A 152 -5.40 -12.23 -3.81
CA PHE A 152 -6.29 -11.36 -3.06
C PHE A 152 -7.40 -10.80 -3.95
N THR A 153 -8.64 -10.89 -3.49
CA THR A 153 -9.81 -10.23 -4.08
C THR A 153 -10.69 -9.71 -2.96
N GLY A 154 -10.94 -8.39 -2.94
CA GLY A 154 -11.72 -7.73 -1.89
C GLY A 154 -11.50 -6.24 -1.83
N MET A 155 -12.09 -5.62 -0.80
CA MET A 155 -11.86 -4.20 -0.49
C MET A 155 -10.60 -4.05 0.34
N CYS A 156 -9.82 -3.02 0.05
CA CYS A 156 -8.62 -2.67 0.77
C CYS A 156 -8.48 -1.15 0.85
N GLU A 157 -8.08 -0.65 2.03
CA GLU A 157 -7.76 0.76 2.22
C GLU A 157 -6.40 1.09 1.59
N GLY A 158 -6.29 2.29 1.05
CA GLY A 158 -5.05 2.82 0.50
C GLY A 158 -5.02 4.34 0.55
N ALA A 159 -3.97 4.96 0.00
CA ALA A 159 -3.71 6.39 0.14
C ALA A 159 -4.79 7.30 -0.47
N GLU A 160 -5.44 6.87 -1.54
CA GLU A 160 -6.46 7.66 -2.26
C GLU A 160 -7.90 7.20 -1.95
N GLY A 161 -8.10 6.29 -0.98
CA GLY A 161 -9.40 5.76 -0.56
C GLY A 161 -9.48 4.25 -0.47
N THR A 162 -10.70 3.71 -0.50
CA THR A 162 -10.94 2.27 -0.44
C THR A 162 -11.04 1.70 -1.86
N TYR A 163 -10.19 0.73 -2.16
CA TYR A 163 -10.03 0.09 -3.48
C TYR A 163 -10.69 -1.28 -3.53
N TYR A 164 -11.28 -1.64 -4.66
CA TYR A 164 -11.66 -3.00 -4.95
C TYR A 164 -10.56 -3.69 -5.76
N ILE A 165 -9.85 -4.55 -5.09
CA ILE A 165 -8.78 -5.36 -5.68
C ILE A 165 -9.37 -6.67 -6.20
N LYS A 166 -8.95 -7.09 -7.38
CA LYS A 166 -9.28 -8.38 -7.96
C LYS A 166 -8.03 -9.04 -8.51
N ASN A 167 -7.74 -10.24 -8.00
CA ASN A 167 -6.52 -10.96 -8.36
C ASN A 167 -5.27 -10.08 -8.17
N GLY A 168 -5.15 -9.45 -7.00
CA GLY A 168 -3.99 -8.64 -6.61
C GLY A 168 -3.89 -7.26 -7.25
N GLN A 169 -4.81 -6.87 -8.14
CA GLN A 169 -4.76 -5.61 -8.86
C GLN A 169 -6.10 -4.86 -8.76
N LEU A 170 -6.06 -3.51 -8.79
CA LEU A 170 -7.27 -2.69 -8.83
C LEU A 170 -8.11 -3.03 -10.06
N ASP A 171 -9.38 -3.37 -9.84
CA ASP A 171 -10.34 -3.62 -10.92
C ASP A 171 -11.00 -2.32 -11.41
N TYR A 172 -10.30 -1.56 -12.24
CA TYR A 172 -10.78 -0.30 -12.83
C TYR A 172 -12.08 -0.41 -13.62
N LYS A 173 -12.43 -1.62 -14.06
CA LYS A 173 -13.67 -1.85 -14.84
C LYS A 173 -14.89 -1.95 -13.94
N ASN A 174 -14.67 -2.15 -12.63
CA ASN A 174 -15.76 -2.33 -11.69
C ASN A 174 -16.36 -0.96 -11.32
N THR A 175 -17.61 -0.77 -11.73
CA THR A 175 -18.42 0.43 -11.45
C THR A 175 -19.82 -0.01 -11.07
N GLY A 176 -20.35 0.53 -9.97
CA GLY A 176 -21.65 0.15 -9.41
C GLY A 176 -21.53 -0.50 -8.03
N LEU A 177 -22.64 -1.09 -7.57
CA LEU A 177 -22.70 -1.71 -6.23
C LEU A 177 -22.02 -3.07 -6.21
N VAL A 178 -21.10 -3.25 -5.25
CA VAL A 178 -20.36 -4.48 -4.99
C VAL A 178 -20.48 -4.87 -3.53
N LEU A 179 -20.74 -6.15 -3.27
CA LEU A 179 -20.72 -6.71 -1.92
C LEU A 179 -19.32 -7.22 -1.57
N SER A 180 -18.77 -6.74 -0.47
CA SER A 180 -17.53 -7.24 0.10
C SER A 180 -17.60 -7.22 1.62
N ASN A 181 -17.19 -8.31 2.27
CA ASN A 181 -17.18 -8.46 3.74
C ASN A 181 -18.51 -8.05 4.40
N GLY A 182 -19.64 -8.42 3.78
CA GLY A 182 -20.98 -8.14 4.30
C GLY A 182 -21.47 -6.69 4.14
N LYS A 183 -20.69 -5.81 3.52
CA LYS A 183 -21.07 -4.43 3.20
C LYS A 183 -21.17 -4.22 1.70
N TRP A 184 -22.08 -3.35 1.29
CA TRP A 184 -22.23 -2.94 -0.10
C TRP A 184 -21.56 -1.60 -0.33
N TYR A 185 -20.70 -1.52 -1.32
CA TYR A 185 -19.96 -0.33 -1.70
C TYR A 185 -20.33 0.10 -3.11
N LEU A 186 -20.51 1.39 -3.33
CA LEU A 186 -20.66 1.94 -4.68
C LEU A 186 -19.30 2.31 -5.23
N LEU A 187 -18.88 1.59 -6.24
CA LEU A 187 -17.60 1.81 -6.92
C LEU A 187 -17.75 2.71 -8.13
N LYS A 188 -16.73 3.52 -8.35
CA LYS A 188 -16.46 4.23 -9.61
C LYS A 188 -15.01 3.90 -9.99
N ASN A 189 -14.84 3.18 -11.11
CA ASN A 189 -13.53 2.74 -11.59
C ASN A 189 -12.72 1.96 -10.52
N GLY A 190 -13.36 1.05 -9.80
CA GLY A 190 -12.73 0.22 -8.79
C GLY A 190 -12.49 0.89 -7.43
N ILE A 191 -12.82 2.17 -7.27
CA ILE A 191 -12.64 2.94 -6.04
C ILE A 191 -14.01 3.29 -5.47
N VAL A 192 -14.17 3.25 -4.13
CA VAL A 192 -15.41 3.65 -3.47
C VAL A 192 -15.68 5.13 -3.73
N ASN A 193 -16.86 5.41 -4.28
CA ASN A 193 -17.28 6.78 -4.59
C ASN A 193 -17.88 7.46 -3.36
N VAL A 194 -17.03 7.91 -2.45
CA VAL A 194 -17.42 8.55 -1.18
C VAL A 194 -18.16 9.88 -1.37
N GLU A 195 -18.03 10.51 -2.53
CA GLU A 195 -18.74 11.76 -2.84
C GLU A 195 -20.21 11.52 -3.20
N TYR A 196 -20.61 10.26 -3.45
CA TYR A 196 -21.96 9.94 -3.87
C TYR A 196 -22.87 9.61 -2.69
N THR A 197 -23.97 10.37 -2.60
CA THR A 197 -25.11 10.07 -1.74
C THR A 197 -26.39 10.12 -2.56
N GLY A 198 -27.19 9.04 -2.55
CA GLY A 198 -28.43 8.96 -3.32
C GLY A 198 -28.80 7.53 -3.72
N LEU A 199 -29.64 7.40 -4.76
CA LEU A 199 -30.11 6.10 -5.26
C LEU A 199 -29.15 5.49 -6.26
N SER A 200 -28.79 4.24 -6.07
CA SER A 200 -28.04 3.42 -7.01
C SER A 200 -28.75 2.12 -7.31
N GLN A 201 -28.67 1.63 -8.54
CA GLN A 201 -29.37 0.44 -8.99
C GLN A 201 -28.45 -0.80 -8.97
N TYR A 202 -29.00 -1.92 -8.46
CA TYR A 202 -28.37 -3.23 -8.57
C TYR A 202 -29.43 -4.32 -8.77
N ASN A 203 -29.24 -5.16 -9.79
CA ASN A 203 -30.17 -6.25 -10.15
C ASN A 203 -31.65 -5.81 -10.23
N GLY A 204 -31.90 -4.67 -10.87
CA GLY A 204 -33.25 -4.13 -11.09
C GLY A 204 -33.88 -3.45 -9.87
N LYS A 205 -33.24 -3.49 -8.70
CA LYS A 205 -33.67 -2.81 -7.49
C LYS A 205 -32.85 -1.54 -7.23
N TRP A 206 -33.46 -0.57 -6.51
CA TRP A 206 -32.81 0.69 -6.17
C TRP A 206 -32.51 0.73 -4.68
N PHE A 207 -31.32 1.15 -4.33
CA PHE A 207 -30.82 1.22 -2.97
C PHE A 207 -30.27 2.60 -2.65
N TYR A 208 -30.43 3.01 -1.41
CA TYR A 208 -29.87 4.25 -0.92
C TYR A 208 -28.42 4.04 -0.51
N VAL A 209 -27.57 4.87 -1.06
CA VAL A 209 -26.13 4.92 -0.78
C VAL A 209 -25.84 6.22 -0.06
N ASN A 210 -25.09 6.17 1.00
CA ASN A 210 -24.57 7.31 1.73
C ASN A 210 -23.05 7.28 1.72
N GLU A 211 -22.43 8.32 1.15
CA GLU A 211 -20.97 8.42 1.05
C GLU A 211 -20.31 7.13 0.53
N GLY A 212 -20.85 6.62 -0.58
CA GLY A 212 -20.32 5.43 -1.24
C GLY A 212 -20.66 4.08 -0.60
N VAL A 213 -21.38 4.05 0.52
CA VAL A 213 -21.79 2.82 1.22
C VAL A 213 -23.31 2.72 1.25
N LEU A 214 -23.86 1.53 0.98
CA LEU A 214 -25.28 1.29 1.08
C LEU A 214 -25.74 1.39 2.56
N ASP A 215 -26.71 2.26 2.81
CA ASP A 215 -27.27 2.52 4.15
C ASP A 215 -28.63 1.84 4.33
N TRP A 216 -28.63 0.68 4.98
CA TRP A 216 -29.86 -0.07 5.29
C TRP A 216 -30.71 0.58 6.38
N SER A 217 -30.16 1.54 7.13
CA SER A 217 -30.91 2.24 8.19
C SER A 217 -31.76 3.39 7.65
N TYR A 218 -31.46 3.86 6.44
CA TYR A 218 -32.14 5.00 5.86
C TYR A 218 -33.59 4.70 5.53
N THR A 219 -34.49 5.52 6.05
CA THR A 219 -35.92 5.55 5.70
C THR A 219 -36.34 7.00 5.51
N GLY A 220 -36.84 7.36 4.31
CA GLY A 220 -37.22 8.73 4.01
C GLY A 220 -37.24 9.02 2.51
N LEU A 221 -37.50 10.29 2.19
CA LEU A 221 -37.49 10.77 0.80
C LEU A 221 -36.07 11.06 0.34
N THR A 222 -35.74 10.58 -0.86
CA THR A 222 -34.49 10.91 -1.53
C THR A 222 -34.74 11.32 -2.96
N LYS A 223 -33.93 12.27 -3.46
CA LYS A 223 -34.10 12.79 -4.82
C LYS A 223 -33.20 12.02 -5.78
N TYR A 224 -33.78 11.61 -6.94
CA TYR A 224 -33.02 11.07 -8.06
C TYR A 224 -33.43 11.79 -9.33
N TYR A 225 -32.49 12.49 -9.97
CA TYR A 225 -32.78 13.50 -11.01
C TYR A 225 -33.81 14.53 -10.52
N SER A 226 -34.94 14.65 -11.19
CA SER A 226 -35.99 15.62 -10.86
C SER A 226 -37.09 15.08 -9.95
N THR A 227 -37.04 13.79 -9.59
CA THR A 227 -38.11 13.10 -8.87
C THR A 227 -37.68 12.68 -7.48
N TRP A 228 -38.56 12.78 -6.50
CA TRP A 228 -38.39 12.29 -5.15
C TRP A 228 -39.00 10.90 -5.00
N TYR A 229 -38.28 10.03 -4.32
CA TYR A 229 -38.67 8.64 -4.10
C TYR A 229 -38.63 8.29 -2.63
N MET A 230 -39.54 7.40 -2.19
CA MET A 230 -39.55 6.87 -0.85
C MET A 230 -38.63 5.66 -0.74
N VAL A 231 -37.71 5.75 0.20
CA VAL A 231 -36.83 4.66 0.60
C VAL A 231 -37.28 4.15 1.96
N VAL A 232 -37.32 2.84 2.13
CA VAL A 232 -37.60 2.17 3.38
C VAL A 232 -36.51 1.14 3.64
N ASN A 233 -35.86 1.24 4.79
CA ASN A 233 -34.74 0.34 5.14
C ASN A 233 -33.73 0.19 4.01
N GLY A 234 -33.23 1.31 3.50
CA GLY A 234 -32.19 1.37 2.46
C GLY A 234 -32.61 0.99 1.04
N GLN A 235 -33.84 0.54 0.82
CA GLN A 235 -34.35 0.16 -0.50
C GLN A 235 -35.53 1.03 -0.93
N LEU A 236 -35.58 1.44 -2.20
CA LEU A 236 -36.72 2.16 -2.75
C LEU A 236 -37.96 1.25 -2.73
N ASP A 237 -39.04 1.72 -2.06
CA ASP A 237 -40.29 0.99 -1.94
C ASP A 237 -41.34 1.48 -2.93
N TRP A 238 -41.51 0.76 -4.04
CA TRP A 238 -42.53 1.05 -5.07
C TRP A 238 -43.96 0.83 -4.61
N ASN A 239 -44.18 0.13 -3.51
CA ASN A 239 -45.50 -0.16 -2.96
C ASN A 239 -45.93 0.89 -1.92
N TYR A 240 -45.07 1.82 -1.57
CA TYR A 240 -45.38 2.84 -0.60
C TYR A 240 -46.45 3.79 -1.13
N ASN A 241 -47.58 3.85 -0.46
CA ASN A 241 -48.74 4.69 -0.77
C ASN A 241 -49.28 5.29 0.52
N ASP A 242 -48.62 6.36 1.01
CA ASP A 242 -48.98 6.98 2.30
C ASP A 242 -48.34 8.36 2.41
N VAL A 243 -48.58 9.07 3.50
CA VAL A 243 -47.86 10.29 3.85
C VAL A 243 -46.56 9.96 4.57
N THR A 244 -45.58 10.79 4.35
CA THR A 244 -44.29 10.73 5.05
C THR A 244 -43.85 12.12 5.49
N TYR A 245 -43.27 12.21 6.70
CA TYR A 245 -42.72 13.47 7.20
C TYR A 245 -41.26 13.65 6.77
N TYR A 246 -40.99 14.81 6.15
CA TYR A 246 -39.64 15.11 5.65
C TYR A 246 -39.35 16.61 5.74
N TYR A 247 -38.24 16.99 6.40
CA TYR A 247 -37.82 18.39 6.61
C TYR A 247 -38.94 19.35 7.07
N GLY A 248 -39.72 18.94 8.10
CA GLY A 248 -40.70 19.80 8.71
C GLY A 248 -42.10 19.81 8.03
N THR A 249 -42.29 19.01 6.99
CA THR A 249 -43.54 18.99 6.21
C THR A 249 -43.97 17.56 5.87
N TRP A 250 -45.28 17.34 5.82
CA TRP A 250 -45.90 16.10 5.38
C TRP A 250 -46.09 16.07 3.87
N TYR A 251 -45.72 14.96 3.26
CA TYR A 251 -45.82 14.73 1.82
C TYR A 251 -46.56 13.46 1.53
N TYR A 252 -47.42 13.46 0.47
CA TYR A 252 -48.08 12.27 0.00
C TYR A 252 -47.25 11.55 -1.06
N VAL A 253 -46.98 10.29 -0.82
CA VAL A 253 -46.24 9.41 -1.73
C VAL A 253 -47.23 8.42 -2.35
N LYS A 254 -47.11 8.20 -3.68
CA LYS A 254 -47.90 7.22 -4.41
C LYS A 254 -46.99 6.35 -5.27
N ASN A 255 -47.09 5.03 -5.12
CA ASN A 255 -46.25 4.08 -5.82
C ASN A 255 -44.74 4.45 -5.69
N GLY A 256 -44.33 4.71 -4.46
CA GLY A 256 -42.95 5.06 -4.13
C GLY A 256 -42.45 6.42 -4.62
N LYS A 257 -43.29 7.24 -5.27
CA LYS A 257 -42.93 8.58 -5.78
C LYS A 257 -43.71 9.67 -5.06
N LEU A 258 -43.05 10.77 -4.77
CA LEU A 258 -43.71 11.96 -4.24
C LEU A 258 -44.74 12.49 -5.26
N ASN A 259 -45.99 12.63 -4.78
CA ASN A 259 -47.10 13.13 -5.62
C ASN A 259 -47.43 14.58 -5.26
N TRP A 260 -46.86 15.51 -6.05
CA TRP A 260 -47.07 16.95 -5.88
C TRP A 260 -48.46 17.43 -6.20
N ASN A 261 -49.24 16.66 -6.97
CA ASN A 261 -50.57 17.02 -7.43
C ASN A 261 -51.67 16.42 -6.54
N TYR A 262 -51.33 15.75 -5.42
CA TYR A 262 -52.32 15.20 -4.52
C TYR A 262 -53.05 16.32 -3.80
N THR A 263 -54.38 16.27 -3.89
CA THR A 263 -55.32 17.16 -3.17
C THR A 263 -56.33 16.30 -2.49
N GLY A 264 -56.45 16.37 -1.17
CA GLY A 264 -57.38 15.58 -0.37
C GLY A 264 -56.77 15.20 0.97
N LEU A 265 -57.55 14.49 1.73
CA LEU A 265 -57.12 13.99 3.05
C LEU A 265 -56.52 12.59 2.90
N ALA A 266 -55.39 12.36 3.52
CA ALA A 266 -54.76 11.06 3.64
C ALA A 266 -54.79 10.62 5.11
N TYR A 267 -55.18 9.37 5.38
CA TYR A 267 -55.18 8.83 6.71
C TYR A 267 -53.87 8.12 7.00
N HIS A 268 -53.19 8.54 8.07
CA HIS A 268 -51.91 7.96 8.48
C HIS A 268 -51.83 7.92 10.02
N ALA A 269 -51.37 6.78 10.58
CA ALA A 269 -51.07 6.61 11.99
C ALA A 269 -52.15 7.15 12.95
N GLY A 270 -53.43 6.99 12.60
CA GLY A 270 -54.56 7.41 13.42
C GLY A 270 -55.02 8.86 13.21
N GLY A 271 -54.42 9.60 12.30
CA GLY A 271 -54.76 10.99 11.95
C GLY A 271 -55.01 11.22 10.44
N TRP A 272 -55.70 12.33 10.14
CA TRP A 272 -55.90 12.83 8.77
C TRP A 272 -54.97 13.97 8.49
N TYR A 273 -54.33 13.96 7.34
CA TYR A 273 -53.36 14.94 6.87
C TYR A 273 -53.75 15.54 5.54
#